data_32001d5f382f6ce1a44f552430cdf9df
#
_entry.id   32001d5f382f6ce1a44f552430cdf9df
#
_cell.length_a   1.000
_cell.length_b   1.000
_cell.length_c   1.000
_cell.angle_alpha   90.00
_cell.angle_beta   90.00
_cell.angle_gamma   90.00
#
_symmetry.space_group_name_H-M   'P 1'
#
loop_
_entity.id
_entity.type
_entity.pdbx_description
1 polymer ?
#
loop_
_entity_poly.entity_id
_entity_poly.type
_entity_poly.pdbx_seq_one_letter_code
_entity_poly.pdbx_strand_id
1 'polypeptide(L)'
;MRQTRTPHTEAAGRRARREQTRRLSGQAYRAVAVTASAGLAAALIGIPGAWAAPSANTGSSPAAHASSMAGNINGLVDTVVASTVASNGDTNPYDLAVVPFSSGMLVAGDVLVADFNNAAGASGAGTSIVEINPHTGTSTTFYQSSGITGPVGIAINPANDIVWVGFYGGPDSANSGAYDGANAGVALIKPNGTPIKTLSGPDFAGVWGQAVSDVGGQVQFYWPNAGNGVTGLSATTGTAGMEGQVWRDNPAAGFANTPLATGLAATPAGTNSATALPANPSGPGSMVFDQRNDTLYFTDDANNAIYAIPNANSATGASTPVTVASGGPLSSPQQITIDPANGDLLVVNGATNNDLIELTTAGQVVATRNLAPTEPAGGLFGLTATVNSDGSMVIYYDNANDNNLHMLTVPNKGYWLVAKDGGVFSFGDANFYGSAANMHLAAPIVAMAQTSDRQGYWLVGADGSVFAFGDAGMYGSLAGMHLNAPIVAIVPTPDNMGYWLVAADGGVFSFGDATFYGSTGGMHLNAPIVGARVAPGGTGYWLVAADGGVFSFGSATFYGSTGGMHLNAPIVGGRLG
;
A
#
# COMPACT_ATOMS: atom_id res chain seq x y z
N MET A 1 18.67 -75.32 -19.79
CA MET A 1 17.64 -75.19 -18.74
C MET A 1 17.57 -73.73 -18.30
N ARG A 2 16.54 -72.98 -18.80
CA ARG A 2 16.25 -71.58 -18.39
C ARG A 2 15.23 -71.67 -17.27
N GLN A 3 15.59 -71.16 -16.06
CA GLN A 3 14.59 -70.97 -15.02
C GLN A 3 13.93 -69.58 -15.19
N THR A 4 12.66 -69.57 -15.42
CA THR A 4 11.77 -68.43 -15.46
C THR A 4 11.44 -68.00 -14.03
N ARG A 5 11.84 -66.78 -13.63
CA ARG A 5 11.41 -66.13 -12.36
C ARG A 5 10.03 -65.50 -12.58
N THR A 6 9.11 -65.86 -11.75
CA THR A 6 7.73 -65.36 -11.72
C THR A 6 7.63 -63.92 -11.20
N PRO A 7 6.67 -63.11 -11.68
CA PRO A 7 6.54 -61.68 -11.41
C PRO A 7 5.93 -61.29 -10.06
N HIS A 8 5.69 -62.24 -9.15
CA HIS A 8 4.93 -61.95 -7.91
C HIS A 8 5.73 -61.39 -6.71
N THR A 9 7.07 -61.43 -6.74
CA THR A 9 7.90 -60.99 -5.62
C THR A 9 8.28 -59.48 -5.70
N GLU A 10 8.20 -58.83 -6.85
CA GLU A 10 8.51 -57.41 -6.99
C GLU A 10 7.35 -56.46 -6.58
N ALA A 11 6.12 -56.93 -6.66
CA ALA A 11 4.95 -56.11 -6.29
C ALA A 11 4.81 -55.94 -4.77
N ALA A 12 5.24 -56.91 -3.97
CA ALA A 12 5.17 -56.83 -2.52
C ALA A 12 6.21 -55.87 -1.93
N GLY A 13 7.41 -55.78 -2.53
CA GLY A 13 8.48 -54.85 -2.07
C GLY A 13 8.15 -53.37 -2.36
N ARG A 14 7.44 -53.11 -3.44
CA ARG A 14 7.01 -51.73 -3.81
C ARG A 14 5.82 -51.22 -2.97
N ARG A 15 4.95 -52.10 -2.50
CA ARG A 15 3.85 -51.73 -1.58
C ARG A 15 4.35 -51.41 -0.19
N ALA A 16 5.29 -52.16 0.34
CA ALA A 16 5.90 -51.92 1.66
C ALA A 16 6.69 -50.61 1.70
N ARG A 17 7.40 -50.24 0.63
CA ARG A 17 8.09 -48.93 0.55
C ARG A 17 7.13 -47.76 0.41
N ARG A 18 6.00 -47.89 -0.28
CA ARG A 18 4.97 -46.83 -0.36
C ARG A 18 4.20 -46.62 0.95
N GLU A 19 3.98 -47.66 1.73
CA GLU A 19 3.36 -47.53 3.06
C GLU A 19 4.31 -46.96 4.11
N GLN A 20 5.60 -47.24 4.02
CA GLN A 20 6.61 -46.65 4.91
C GLN A 20 6.82 -45.16 4.62
N THR A 21 6.76 -44.72 3.37
CA THR A 21 6.81 -43.32 2.99
C THR A 21 5.53 -42.56 3.39
N ARG A 22 4.35 -43.21 3.37
CA ARG A 22 3.09 -42.62 3.87
C ARG A 22 2.99 -42.59 5.38
N ARG A 23 3.67 -43.45 6.12
CA ARG A 23 3.70 -43.40 7.60
C ARG A 23 4.67 -42.36 8.13
N LEU A 24 5.73 -42.01 7.38
CA LEU A 24 6.67 -40.96 7.75
C LEU A 24 6.18 -39.55 7.39
N SER A 25 5.24 -39.41 6.44
CA SER A 25 4.59 -38.13 6.13
C SER A 25 3.37 -37.80 7.00
N GLY A 26 2.94 -38.69 7.86
CA GLY A 26 1.78 -38.53 8.74
C GLY A 26 2.10 -38.16 10.19
N GLN A 27 3.36 -38.07 10.57
CA GLN A 27 3.79 -37.75 11.95
C GLN A 27 4.56 -36.45 12.13
N ALA A 28 4.80 -35.71 11.05
CA ALA A 28 5.37 -34.36 11.15
C ALA A 28 4.32 -33.37 10.63
N TYR A 29 3.45 -32.86 11.46
CA TYR A 29 2.72 -31.59 11.38
C TYR A 29 1.58 -31.58 12.38
N ARG A 30 1.93 -31.46 13.65
CA ARG A 30 1.12 -30.75 14.63
C ARG A 30 1.97 -29.63 15.22
N ALA A 31 2.26 -28.64 14.40
CA ALA A 31 2.58 -27.31 14.90
C ALA A 31 1.22 -26.65 15.15
N VAL A 32 1.00 -26.28 16.39
CA VAL A 32 -0.21 -25.64 16.90
C VAL A 32 -0.32 -24.27 16.24
N ALA A 33 -1.26 -24.12 15.33
CA ALA A 33 -1.79 -22.82 15.01
C ALA A 33 -2.62 -22.38 16.22
N VAL A 34 -2.07 -21.54 17.07
CA VAL A 34 -2.83 -20.83 18.11
C VAL A 34 -3.52 -19.67 17.40
N THR A 35 -4.73 -19.92 16.93
CA THR A 35 -5.67 -18.85 16.66
C THR A 35 -6.10 -18.28 18.00
N ALA A 36 -5.60 -17.11 18.33
CA ALA A 36 -6.07 -16.35 19.48
C ALA A 36 -7.45 -15.78 19.15
N SER A 37 -8.51 -16.52 19.48
CA SER A 37 -9.84 -15.93 19.65
C SER A 37 -9.86 -15.22 20.98
N ALA A 38 -10.14 -13.91 20.97
CA ALA A 38 -10.29 -13.06 22.12
C ALA A 38 -11.43 -13.56 23.02
N GLY A 39 -11.11 -13.86 24.26
CA GLY A 39 -12.04 -14.08 25.35
C GLY A 39 -11.46 -13.50 26.62
N LEU A 40 -11.84 -12.27 26.93
CA LEU A 40 -11.46 -11.55 28.15
C LEU A 40 -12.14 -12.18 29.35
N ALA A 41 -11.38 -12.67 30.32
CA ALA A 41 -11.81 -12.76 31.70
C ALA A 41 -10.65 -12.33 32.59
N ALA A 42 -10.75 -11.15 33.15
CA ALA A 42 -9.84 -10.62 34.15
C ALA A 42 -9.98 -11.37 35.46
N ALA A 43 -8.93 -11.99 35.96
CA ALA A 43 -8.77 -12.34 37.35
C ALA A 43 -7.61 -11.52 37.92
N LEU A 44 -7.95 -10.55 38.74
CA LEU A 44 -7.03 -9.78 39.59
C LEU A 44 -6.40 -10.71 40.63
N ILE A 45 -5.10 -10.95 40.52
CA ILE A 45 -4.28 -11.35 41.65
C ILE A 45 -3.22 -10.26 41.84
N GLY A 46 -3.29 -9.61 43.00
CA GLY A 46 -2.45 -8.47 43.34
C GLY A 46 -0.96 -8.83 43.42
N ILE A 47 -0.18 -8.06 42.69
CA ILE A 47 1.26 -7.92 42.87
C ILE A 47 1.50 -6.45 43.27
N PRO A 48 2.11 -6.16 44.42
CA PRO A 48 2.46 -4.79 44.78
C PRO A 48 3.72 -4.37 44.06
N GLY A 49 3.62 -3.34 43.24
CA GLY A 49 4.75 -2.77 42.50
C GLY A 49 4.34 -2.13 41.19
N ALA A 50 3.28 -1.35 41.16
CA ALA A 50 2.98 -0.48 40.04
C ALA A 50 4.03 0.61 39.95
N TRP A 51 4.97 0.48 39.01
CA TRP A 51 5.76 1.61 38.54
C TRP A 51 4.81 2.49 37.71
N ALA A 52 4.58 3.69 38.23
CA ALA A 52 3.87 4.73 37.51
C ALA A 52 4.55 4.94 36.15
N ALA A 53 3.77 4.85 35.07
CA ALA A 53 4.18 5.39 33.80
C ALA A 53 4.63 6.85 34.02
N PRO A 54 5.75 7.29 33.44
CA PRO A 54 6.09 8.70 33.48
C PRO A 54 4.91 9.47 32.90
N SER A 55 4.39 10.41 33.66
CA SER A 55 3.33 11.31 33.27
C SER A 55 3.67 11.87 31.89
N ALA A 56 2.75 11.75 30.95
CA ALA A 56 2.81 12.42 29.67
C ALA A 56 3.13 13.88 29.95
N ASN A 57 4.28 14.32 29.46
CA ASN A 57 4.67 15.70 29.47
C ASN A 57 3.76 16.42 28.46
N THR A 58 2.64 16.95 28.95
CA THR A 58 1.76 17.83 28.18
C THR A 58 2.48 19.16 27.99
N GLY A 59 3.28 19.26 26.93
CA GLY A 59 3.97 20.51 26.65
C GLY A 59 5.10 20.41 25.64
N SER A 60 4.94 19.63 24.58
CA SER A 60 5.61 19.93 23.33
C SER A 60 4.54 19.99 22.24
N SER A 61 4.21 21.19 21.84
CA SER A 61 3.67 21.53 20.52
C SER A 61 4.30 20.57 19.50
N PRO A 62 3.58 20.09 18.47
CA PRO A 62 4.23 19.43 17.35
C PRO A 62 5.15 20.47 16.71
N ALA A 63 6.33 20.62 17.32
CA ALA A 63 7.35 21.53 16.86
C ALA A 63 8.00 20.88 15.67
N ALA A 64 7.68 21.46 14.53
CA ALA A 64 8.53 21.49 13.37
C ALA A 64 8.90 20.08 12.81
N HIS A 65 7.97 19.46 12.10
CA HIS A 65 8.32 18.80 10.84
C HIS A 65 8.77 19.91 9.87
N ALA A 66 9.66 20.77 10.38
CA ALA A 66 10.13 21.90 9.64
C ALA A 66 11.39 21.48 8.89
N SER A 67 11.28 21.42 7.59
CA SER A 67 12.29 21.88 6.65
C SER A 67 13.50 21.00 6.34
N SER A 68 13.60 19.72 6.69
CA SER A 68 14.64 18.87 6.10
C SER A 68 14.16 17.95 4.96
N MET A 69 12.85 17.90 4.73
CA MET A 69 12.23 17.05 3.69
C MET A 69 11.83 17.82 2.43
N ALA A 70 12.25 19.08 2.29
CA ALA A 70 12.04 19.81 1.05
C ALA A 70 12.81 19.12 -0.07
N GLY A 71 12.09 18.39 -0.95
CA GLY A 71 12.64 17.91 -2.17
C GLY A 71 12.74 16.41 -2.36
N ASN A 72 12.11 15.60 -1.55
CA ASN A 72 12.15 14.16 -1.73
C ASN A 72 11.74 13.76 -3.16
N ILE A 73 10.57 14.18 -3.64
CA ILE A 73 10.10 13.85 -5.01
C ILE A 73 11.01 14.44 -6.11
N ASN A 74 11.72 15.53 -5.87
CA ASN A 74 12.62 16.15 -6.85
C ASN A 74 13.92 15.36 -7.06
N GLY A 75 14.33 14.56 -6.07
CA GLY A 75 15.53 13.73 -6.14
C GLY A 75 15.31 12.36 -6.78
N LEU A 76 14.06 11.95 -7.03
CA LEU A 76 13.76 10.65 -7.58
C LEU A 76 14.18 10.51 -9.04
N VAL A 77 14.56 9.31 -9.46
CA VAL A 77 14.86 8.97 -10.86
C VAL A 77 13.59 8.45 -11.51
N ASP A 78 13.24 9.04 -12.64
CA ASP A 78 12.13 8.62 -13.47
C ASP A 78 12.56 7.57 -14.48
N THR A 79 11.77 6.50 -14.61
CA THR A 79 12.04 5.40 -15.53
C THR A 79 10.72 4.93 -16.15
N VAL A 80 10.68 4.83 -17.48
CA VAL A 80 9.58 4.16 -18.18
C VAL A 80 9.67 2.66 -17.87
N VAL A 81 8.58 2.09 -17.36
CA VAL A 81 8.49 0.67 -17.00
C VAL A 81 8.06 -0.16 -18.20
N ALA A 82 6.88 0.15 -18.73
CA ALA A 82 6.27 -0.58 -19.84
C ALA A 82 5.11 0.22 -20.44
N SER A 83 4.70 -0.19 -21.66
CA SER A 83 3.45 0.30 -22.23
C SER A 83 2.24 -0.23 -21.47
N THR A 84 1.26 0.63 -21.24
CA THR A 84 -0.04 0.31 -20.65
C THR A 84 -1.02 -0.22 -21.70
N VAL A 85 -0.72 -0.11 -22.98
CA VAL A 85 -1.60 -0.52 -24.07
C VAL A 85 -1.97 -1.99 -23.96
N ALA A 86 -3.25 -2.28 -23.78
CA ALA A 86 -3.76 -3.63 -23.65
C ALA A 86 -3.66 -4.42 -24.97
N SER A 87 -3.76 -5.75 -24.89
CA SER A 87 -3.64 -6.64 -26.06
C SER A 87 -4.71 -6.42 -27.15
N ASN A 88 -5.86 -5.84 -26.80
CA ASN A 88 -6.92 -5.41 -27.71
C ASN A 88 -6.73 -4.00 -28.28
N GLY A 89 -5.65 -3.31 -27.85
CA GLY A 89 -5.30 -1.95 -28.26
C GLY A 89 -5.96 -0.85 -27.45
N ASP A 90 -6.62 -1.13 -26.33
CA ASP A 90 -7.12 -0.11 -25.41
C ASP A 90 -5.95 0.73 -24.87
N THR A 91 -6.19 2.01 -24.63
CA THR A 91 -5.19 3.05 -24.33
C THR A 91 -5.73 4.04 -23.31
N ASN A 92 -4.94 5.08 -23.02
CA ASN A 92 -5.29 6.15 -22.10
C ASN A 92 -5.44 5.62 -20.67
N PRO A 93 -4.33 5.24 -20.04
CA PRO A 93 -4.35 4.77 -18.66
C PRO A 93 -4.91 5.85 -17.74
N TYR A 94 -5.70 5.45 -16.73
CA TYR A 94 -6.48 6.39 -15.93
C TYR A 94 -6.34 6.20 -14.43
N ASP A 95 -6.06 4.99 -13.95
CA ASP A 95 -5.83 4.70 -12.54
C ASP A 95 -4.93 3.47 -12.34
N LEU A 96 -4.25 3.44 -11.21
CA LEU A 96 -3.25 2.46 -10.85
C LEU A 96 -3.52 1.84 -9.48
N ALA A 97 -3.23 0.54 -9.35
CA ALA A 97 -3.15 -0.11 -8.04
C ALA A 97 -1.99 -1.11 -7.98
N VAL A 98 -1.16 -1.04 -6.94
CA VAL A 98 -0.13 -2.06 -6.68
C VAL A 98 -0.78 -3.28 -6.06
N VAL A 99 -0.47 -4.46 -6.60
CA VAL A 99 -0.97 -5.75 -6.09
C VAL A 99 -0.30 -6.06 -4.75
N PRO A 100 -1.07 -6.17 -3.65
CA PRO A 100 -0.48 -6.35 -2.31
C PRO A 100 0.02 -7.78 -2.07
N PHE A 101 -0.65 -8.80 -2.62
CA PHE A 101 -0.33 -10.21 -2.42
C PHE A 101 -0.50 -11.02 -3.70
N SER A 102 0.30 -12.08 -3.86
CA SER A 102 0.13 -12.98 -5.00
C SER A 102 -1.05 -13.91 -4.79
N SER A 103 -2.02 -13.87 -5.69
CA SER A 103 -3.23 -14.69 -5.63
C SER A 103 -3.85 -14.87 -7.02
N GLY A 104 -4.17 -16.08 -7.43
CA GLY A 104 -4.74 -16.36 -8.75
C GLY A 104 -3.81 -15.96 -9.89
N MET A 105 -4.16 -14.93 -10.65
CA MET A 105 -3.33 -14.37 -11.71
C MET A 105 -2.47 -13.19 -11.21
N LEU A 106 -2.88 -12.55 -10.11
CA LEU A 106 -2.21 -11.38 -9.55
C LEU A 106 -0.87 -11.77 -8.91
N VAL A 107 0.16 -10.97 -9.17
CA VAL A 107 1.51 -11.14 -8.63
C VAL A 107 1.83 -9.94 -7.72
N ALA A 108 2.23 -10.22 -6.47
CA ALA A 108 2.57 -9.16 -5.51
C ALA A 108 3.68 -8.23 -6.05
N GLY A 109 3.43 -6.93 -5.96
CA GLY A 109 4.32 -5.90 -6.48
C GLY A 109 4.07 -5.53 -7.95
N ASP A 110 3.26 -6.28 -8.69
CA ASP A 110 2.83 -5.88 -10.02
C ASP A 110 1.81 -4.72 -9.92
N VAL A 111 1.64 -3.99 -11.00
CA VAL A 111 0.75 -2.80 -11.06
C VAL A 111 -0.40 -3.09 -12.00
N LEU A 112 -1.63 -2.96 -11.48
CA LEU A 112 -2.83 -2.95 -12.33
C LEU A 112 -3.06 -1.55 -12.88
N VAL A 113 -3.44 -1.46 -14.15
CA VAL A 113 -3.72 -0.22 -14.87
C VAL A 113 -5.07 -0.31 -15.58
N ALA A 114 -5.89 0.73 -15.47
CA ALA A 114 -7.17 0.84 -16.14
C ALA A 114 -7.04 1.62 -17.46
N ASP A 115 -7.39 1.00 -18.60
CA ASP A 115 -7.33 1.64 -19.91
C ASP A 115 -8.70 2.21 -20.29
N PHE A 116 -8.82 3.54 -20.29
CA PHE A 116 -10.07 4.25 -20.45
C PHE A 116 -10.59 4.31 -21.89
N ASN A 117 -9.71 4.42 -22.89
CA ASN A 117 -10.06 4.55 -24.31
C ASN A 117 -9.91 3.22 -25.05
N ASN A 118 -10.68 3.01 -26.09
CA ASN A 118 -10.47 1.86 -26.98
C ASN A 118 -9.34 2.10 -28.01
N ALA A 119 -8.99 1.05 -28.76
CA ALA A 119 -7.98 1.09 -29.81
C ALA A 119 -8.20 2.16 -30.90
N ALA A 120 -9.41 2.64 -31.08
CA ALA A 120 -9.73 3.71 -32.01
C ALA A 120 -9.62 5.11 -31.37
N GLY A 121 -9.21 5.19 -30.10
CA GLY A 121 -9.11 6.42 -29.34
C GLY A 121 -10.47 6.97 -28.90
N ALA A 122 -11.52 6.15 -28.94
CA ALA A 122 -12.83 6.58 -28.46
C ALA A 122 -12.82 6.65 -26.93
N SER A 123 -13.01 7.85 -26.39
CA SER A 123 -12.97 8.15 -24.97
C SER A 123 -14.05 7.38 -24.21
N GLY A 124 -13.70 6.79 -23.09
CA GLY A 124 -14.60 6.00 -22.25
C GLY A 124 -15.08 4.68 -22.88
N ALA A 125 -14.49 4.24 -23.96
CA ALA A 125 -14.84 2.99 -24.65
C ALA A 125 -13.82 1.87 -24.44
N GLY A 126 -12.80 2.08 -23.61
CA GLY A 126 -11.87 1.03 -23.16
C GLY A 126 -12.60 -0.04 -22.33
N THR A 127 -12.04 -1.23 -22.29
CA THR A 127 -12.69 -2.41 -21.68
C THR A 127 -11.69 -3.26 -20.89
N SER A 128 -10.46 -2.78 -20.73
CA SER A 128 -9.33 -3.58 -20.27
C SER A 128 -8.72 -3.07 -18.99
N ILE A 129 -8.25 -4.03 -18.19
CA ILE A 129 -7.32 -3.84 -17.08
C ILE A 129 -6.07 -4.65 -17.42
N VAL A 130 -4.91 -4.01 -17.43
CA VAL A 130 -3.63 -4.68 -17.62
C VAL A 130 -2.89 -4.83 -16.30
N GLU A 131 -2.10 -5.90 -16.16
CA GLU A 131 -1.16 -6.13 -15.08
C GLU A 131 0.25 -6.00 -15.64
N ILE A 132 1.06 -5.14 -15.01
CA ILE A 132 2.42 -4.84 -15.44
C ILE A 132 3.38 -5.22 -14.33
N ASN A 133 4.35 -6.09 -14.65
CA ASN A 133 5.45 -6.39 -13.76
C ASN A 133 6.53 -5.31 -13.86
N PRO A 134 6.75 -4.50 -12.81
CA PRO A 134 7.66 -3.35 -12.89
C PRO A 134 9.14 -3.74 -12.96
N HIS A 135 9.49 -4.98 -12.63
CA HIS A 135 10.88 -5.46 -12.68
C HIS A 135 11.26 -6.00 -14.06
N THR A 136 10.31 -6.57 -14.80
CA THR A 136 10.56 -7.18 -16.11
C THR A 136 10.03 -6.34 -17.28
N GLY A 137 9.15 -5.37 -17.01
CA GLY A 137 8.43 -4.61 -18.04
C GLY A 137 7.40 -5.47 -18.79
N THR A 138 7.03 -6.62 -18.26
CA THR A 138 6.03 -7.49 -18.91
C THR A 138 4.63 -6.98 -18.61
N SER A 139 3.83 -6.73 -19.66
CA SER A 139 2.41 -6.36 -19.56
C SER A 139 1.53 -7.54 -19.99
N THR A 140 0.49 -7.83 -19.22
CA THR A 140 -0.50 -8.87 -19.51
C THR A 140 -1.90 -8.34 -19.23
N THR A 141 -2.90 -8.80 -20.00
CA THR A 141 -4.30 -8.44 -19.73
C THR A 141 -4.80 -9.25 -18.54
N PHE A 142 -5.08 -8.56 -17.42
CA PHE A 142 -5.70 -9.17 -16.24
C PHE A 142 -7.18 -9.42 -16.44
N TYR A 143 -7.90 -8.42 -16.96
CA TYR A 143 -9.33 -8.50 -17.21
C TYR A 143 -9.72 -7.70 -18.45
N GLN A 144 -10.67 -8.25 -19.22
CA GLN A 144 -11.26 -7.59 -20.38
C GLN A 144 -12.71 -7.98 -20.51
N SER A 145 -13.61 -7.00 -20.61
CA SER A 145 -15.04 -7.26 -20.77
C SER A 145 -15.78 -6.02 -21.28
N SER A 146 -16.69 -6.22 -22.21
CA SER A 146 -17.64 -5.19 -22.63
C SER A 146 -18.66 -4.81 -21.54
N GLY A 147 -18.66 -5.52 -20.41
CA GLY A 147 -19.47 -5.18 -19.25
C GLY A 147 -18.86 -4.09 -18.35
N ILE A 148 -17.60 -3.70 -18.60
CA ILE A 148 -16.95 -2.53 -18.02
C ILE A 148 -16.49 -1.64 -19.17
N THR A 149 -17.08 -0.49 -19.34
CA THR A 149 -16.68 0.47 -20.39
C THR A 149 -16.18 1.76 -19.76
N GLY A 150 -14.99 2.19 -20.19
CA GLY A 150 -14.27 3.31 -19.59
C GLY A 150 -13.90 3.04 -18.13
N PRO A 151 -13.04 2.04 -17.84
CA PRO A 151 -12.55 1.84 -16.48
C PRO A 151 -11.71 3.04 -16.04
N VAL A 152 -11.98 3.54 -14.83
CA VAL A 152 -11.45 4.83 -14.33
C VAL A 152 -10.96 4.78 -12.90
N GLY A 153 -11.19 3.69 -12.18
CA GLY A 153 -10.76 3.54 -10.80
C GLY A 153 -10.43 2.10 -10.48
N ILE A 154 -9.35 1.86 -9.76
CA ILE A 154 -8.97 0.51 -9.30
C ILE A 154 -8.67 0.55 -7.81
N ALA A 155 -9.28 -0.37 -7.06
CA ALA A 155 -8.90 -0.66 -5.69
C ALA A 155 -8.79 -2.18 -5.48
N ILE A 156 -7.83 -2.61 -4.67
CA ILE A 156 -7.66 -4.03 -4.34
C ILE A 156 -7.99 -4.23 -2.87
N ASN A 157 -8.91 -5.16 -2.60
CA ASN A 157 -9.29 -5.50 -1.24
C ASN A 157 -8.14 -6.25 -0.54
N PRO A 158 -7.51 -5.69 0.49
CA PRO A 158 -6.33 -6.28 1.12
C PRO A 158 -6.62 -7.59 1.88
N ALA A 159 -7.90 -7.90 2.15
CA ALA A 159 -8.27 -9.11 2.87
C ALA A 159 -8.45 -10.34 1.97
N ASN A 160 -8.67 -10.18 0.66
CA ASN A 160 -9.03 -11.28 -0.24
C ASN A 160 -8.65 -11.07 -1.71
N ASP A 161 -7.87 -10.04 -2.03
CA ASP A 161 -7.37 -9.68 -3.37
C ASP A 161 -8.47 -9.49 -4.44
N ILE A 162 -9.71 -9.26 -4.02
CA ILE A 162 -10.78 -8.89 -4.96
C ILE A 162 -10.46 -7.49 -5.52
N VAL A 163 -10.41 -7.40 -6.84
CA VAL A 163 -10.20 -6.15 -7.57
C VAL A 163 -11.54 -5.47 -7.79
N TRP A 164 -11.63 -4.21 -7.38
CA TRP A 164 -12.79 -3.36 -7.54
C TRP A 164 -12.47 -2.35 -8.63
N VAL A 165 -13.23 -2.39 -9.72
CA VAL A 165 -13.02 -1.55 -10.90
C VAL A 165 -14.20 -0.61 -11.06
N GLY A 166 -13.97 0.68 -10.85
CA GLY A 166 -14.90 1.73 -11.23
C GLY A 166 -14.89 1.90 -12.75
N PHE A 167 -16.06 2.02 -13.35
CA PHE A 167 -16.18 2.23 -14.79
C PHE A 167 -17.27 3.26 -15.10
N TYR A 168 -17.04 4.01 -16.17
CA TYR A 168 -17.87 5.15 -16.55
C TYR A 168 -19.16 4.76 -17.29
N GLY A 169 -19.22 3.56 -17.87
CA GLY A 169 -20.42 3.04 -18.53
C GLY A 169 -20.47 3.22 -20.04
N GLY A 170 -19.44 3.83 -20.62
CA GLY A 170 -19.31 4.03 -22.06
C GLY A 170 -20.30 5.01 -22.69
N PRO A 171 -20.19 5.26 -23.99
CA PRO A 171 -21.12 6.13 -24.73
C PRO A 171 -22.49 5.45 -24.85
N ASP A 172 -23.56 6.15 -24.50
CA ASP A 172 -24.92 5.69 -24.72
C ASP A 172 -25.29 5.78 -26.20
N SER A 173 -25.38 4.63 -26.85
CA SER A 173 -25.79 4.53 -28.25
C SER A 173 -27.24 4.94 -28.50
N ALA A 174 -28.09 4.98 -27.45
CA ALA A 174 -29.48 5.37 -27.55
C ALA A 174 -29.69 6.90 -27.56
N ASN A 175 -28.72 7.65 -27.00
CA ASN A 175 -28.76 9.11 -26.86
C ASN A 175 -27.69 9.82 -27.70
N SER A 176 -27.47 9.43 -28.93
CA SER A 176 -26.53 10.08 -29.88
C SER A 176 -25.06 10.07 -29.41
N GLY A 177 -24.66 9.11 -28.58
CA GLY A 177 -23.31 9.01 -28.04
C GLY A 177 -23.06 9.93 -26.82
N ALA A 178 -24.09 10.53 -26.25
CA ALA A 178 -23.95 11.23 -24.97
C ALA A 178 -23.72 10.21 -23.84
N TYR A 179 -22.84 10.55 -22.92
CA TYR A 179 -22.62 9.76 -21.70
C TYR A 179 -23.66 10.15 -20.68
N ASP A 180 -24.50 9.22 -20.25
CA ASP A 180 -25.57 9.50 -19.27
C ASP A 180 -25.30 8.88 -17.88
N GLY A 181 -24.19 8.16 -17.72
CA GLY A 181 -23.83 7.45 -16.49
C GLY A 181 -24.80 6.36 -16.06
N ALA A 182 -25.84 6.12 -16.85
CA ALA A 182 -26.84 5.10 -16.52
C ALA A 182 -26.25 3.70 -16.42
N ASN A 183 -25.12 3.48 -17.09
CA ASN A 183 -24.38 2.22 -17.09
C ASN A 183 -23.09 2.27 -16.25
N ALA A 184 -22.83 3.37 -15.55
CA ALA A 184 -21.68 3.47 -14.66
C ALA A 184 -21.81 2.54 -13.45
N GLY A 185 -20.68 2.14 -12.86
CA GLY A 185 -20.71 1.25 -11.72
C GLY A 185 -19.35 0.81 -11.22
N VAL A 186 -19.37 -0.20 -10.38
CA VAL A 186 -18.18 -0.87 -9.86
C VAL A 186 -18.28 -2.37 -10.11
N ALA A 187 -17.31 -2.93 -10.82
CA ALA A 187 -17.19 -4.36 -11.05
C ALA A 187 -16.26 -4.98 -10.00
N LEU A 188 -16.68 -6.09 -9.41
CA LEU A 188 -15.89 -6.91 -8.49
C LEU A 188 -15.35 -8.11 -9.26
N ILE A 189 -14.03 -8.26 -9.28
CA ILE A 189 -13.32 -9.27 -10.05
C ILE A 189 -12.44 -10.07 -9.11
N LYS A 190 -12.49 -11.39 -9.19
CA LYS A 190 -11.60 -12.29 -8.42
C LYS A 190 -10.15 -12.17 -8.92
N PRO A 191 -9.15 -12.54 -8.10
CA PRO A 191 -7.74 -12.53 -8.49
C PRO A 191 -7.44 -13.40 -9.73
N ASN A 192 -8.31 -14.33 -10.10
CA ASN A 192 -8.18 -15.15 -11.29
C ASN A 192 -8.90 -14.58 -12.52
N GLY A 193 -9.27 -13.31 -12.51
CA GLY A 193 -9.98 -12.65 -13.61
C GLY A 193 -11.46 -12.99 -13.74
N THR A 194 -12.06 -13.76 -12.80
CA THR A 194 -13.49 -14.12 -12.87
C THR A 194 -14.35 -13.03 -12.25
N PRO A 195 -15.35 -12.47 -12.96
CA PRO A 195 -16.25 -11.49 -12.38
C PRO A 195 -17.14 -12.11 -11.29
N ILE A 196 -17.38 -11.35 -10.22
CA ILE A 196 -18.24 -11.73 -9.09
C ILE A 196 -19.60 -11.06 -9.23
N LYS A 197 -19.59 -9.73 -9.34
CA LYS A 197 -20.78 -8.89 -9.32
C LYS A 197 -20.44 -7.51 -9.88
N THR A 198 -21.44 -6.86 -10.45
CA THR A 198 -21.39 -5.43 -10.78
C THR A 198 -22.37 -4.70 -9.87
N LEU A 199 -21.89 -3.63 -9.23
CA LEU A 199 -22.69 -2.66 -8.51
C LEU A 199 -23.00 -1.52 -9.48
N SER A 200 -24.27 -1.15 -9.61
CA SER A 200 -24.69 -0.07 -10.48
C SER A 200 -25.94 0.59 -9.90
N GLY A 201 -26.26 1.76 -10.38
CA GLY A 201 -27.40 2.53 -9.92
C GLY A 201 -27.04 4.00 -9.75
N PRO A 202 -28.00 4.84 -9.26
CA PRO A 202 -27.82 6.27 -9.20
C PRO A 202 -26.68 6.72 -8.26
N ASP A 203 -26.28 5.87 -7.29
CA ASP A 203 -25.19 6.15 -6.36
C ASP A 203 -23.80 6.02 -6.99
N PHE A 204 -23.72 5.49 -8.23
CA PHE A 204 -22.46 5.20 -8.93
C PHE A 204 -22.23 6.09 -10.17
N ALA A 205 -22.88 7.24 -10.26
CA ALA A 205 -22.70 8.17 -11.37
C ALA A 205 -21.36 8.92 -11.24
N GLY A 206 -20.37 8.57 -12.04
CA GLY A 206 -19.04 9.21 -12.02
C GLY A 206 -18.11 8.68 -10.92
N VAL A 207 -17.82 7.39 -10.93
CA VAL A 207 -16.87 6.71 -10.02
C VAL A 207 -15.47 6.87 -10.58
N TRP A 208 -14.83 8.03 -10.35
CA TRP A 208 -13.52 8.37 -10.94
C TRP A 208 -12.31 7.87 -10.19
N GLY A 209 -12.44 7.53 -8.94
CA GLY A 209 -11.38 6.95 -8.13
C GLY A 209 -11.98 6.17 -6.98
N GLN A 210 -11.17 5.42 -6.28
CA GLN A 210 -11.65 4.53 -5.24
C GLN A 210 -10.60 4.38 -4.14
N ALA A 211 -11.06 4.11 -2.92
CA ALA A 211 -10.19 3.71 -1.83
C ALA A 211 -10.78 2.53 -1.07
N VAL A 212 -9.90 1.76 -0.47
CA VAL A 212 -10.25 0.66 0.44
C VAL A 212 -9.55 0.89 1.77
N SER A 213 -10.26 0.69 2.87
CA SER A 213 -9.66 0.57 4.20
C SER A 213 -9.79 -0.85 4.73
N ASP A 214 -8.83 -1.26 5.54
CA ASP A 214 -8.92 -2.45 6.41
C ASP A 214 -8.51 -2.04 7.81
N VAL A 215 -9.47 -1.67 8.63
CA VAL A 215 -9.24 -1.28 10.03
C VAL A 215 -9.76 -2.37 10.94
N GLY A 216 -8.83 -3.09 11.59
CA GLY A 216 -9.17 -4.19 12.50
C GLY A 216 -9.88 -5.37 11.84
N GLY A 217 -9.61 -5.65 10.57
CA GLY A 217 -10.25 -6.71 9.77
C GLY A 217 -11.65 -6.32 9.25
N GLN A 218 -12.03 -5.05 9.36
CA GLN A 218 -13.24 -4.49 8.78
C GLN A 218 -12.89 -3.74 7.50
N VAL A 219 -13.18 -4.36 6.36
CA VAL A 219 -12.94 -3.75 5.05
C VAL A 219 -14.10 -2.81 4.73
N GLN A 220 -13.76 -1.57 4.34
CA GLN A 220 -14.67 -0.58 3.80
C GLN A 220 -14.21 -0.17 2.42
N PHE A 221 -15.17 0.12 1.57
CA PHE A 221 -14.94 0.63 0.22
C PHE A 221 -15.49 2.04 0.09
N TYR A 222 -14.71 2.94 -0.51
CA TYR A 222 -15.06 4.34 -0.69
C TYR A 222 -15.03 4.68 -2.18
N TRP A 223 -16.01 5.51 -2.61
CA TRP A 223 -16.04 6.00 -3.98
C TRP A 223 -16.65 7.40 -4.04
N PRO A 224 -16.22 8.23 -5.01
CA PRO A 224 -16.86 9.49 -5.31
C PRO A 224 -18.06 9.26 -6.22
N ASN A 225 -19.00 10.18 -6.13
CA ASN A 225 -20.03 10.39 -7.13
C ASN A 225 -19.90 11.84 -7.63
N ALA A 226 -19.10 12.04 -8.66
CA ALA A 226 -18.85 13.37 -9.25
C ALA A 226 -19.94 13.80 -10.22
N GLY A 227 -20.96 12.96 -10.41
CA GLY A 227 -21.88 13.12 -11.54
C GLY A 227 -21.20 12.75 -12.86
N ASN A 228 -21.99 12.56 -13.90
CA ASN A 228 -21.49 12.17 -15.22
C ASN A 228 -21.54 13.29 -16.25
N GLY A 229 -21.67 14.52 -15.80
CA GLY A 229 -21.69 15.68 -16.70
C GLY A 229 -22.88 15.75 -17.66
N VAL A 230 -23.88 14.91 -17.50
CA VAL A 230 -25.08 14.93 -18.36
C VAL A 230 -26.12 15.85 -17.77
N THR A 231 -26.33 16.95 -18.44
CA THR A 231 -27.42 17.93 -18.19
C THR A 231 -28.83 17.36 -18.36
N GLY A 232 -29.00 16.05 -18.40
CA GLY A 232 -30.28 15.37 -18.64
C GLY A 232 -30.82 14.54 -17.49
N LEU A 233 -30.06 14.20 -16.47
CA LEU A 233 -30.58 13.70 -15.19
C LEU A 233 -31.14 14.88 -14.37
N SER A 234 -31.93 15.68 -15.05
CA SER A 234 -32.68 16.79 -14.54
C SER A 234 -33.53 16.35 -13.35
N ALA A 235 -33.79 17.29 -12.47
CA ALA A 235 -34.69 17.27 -11.33
C ALA A 235 -36.05 16.57 -11.50
N THR A 236 -36.37 16.02 -12.67
CA THR A 236 -37.63 15.33 -12.96
C THR A 236 -37.61 13.85 -12.64
N THR A 237 -36.44 13.22 -12.43
CA THR A 237 -36.32 11.80 -12.06
C THR A 237 -36.00 11.56 -10.58
N GLY A 238 -35.98 12.57 -9.75
CA GLY A 238 -35.84 12.42 -8.30
C GLY A 238 -34.40 12.25 -7.78
N THR A 239 -33.41 12.29 -8.63
CA THR A 239 -31.97 12.14 -8.26
C THR A 239 -31.21 13.47 -8.27
N ALA A 240 -31.89 14.61 -8.32
CA ALA A 240 -31.27 15.91 -8.11
C ALA A 240 -30.67 15.97 -6.70
N GLY A 241 -29.35 15.99 -6.59
CA GLY A 241 -28.63 16.08 -5.33
C GLY A 241 -27.64 14.96 -5.04
N MET A 242 -27.38 14.04 -6.00
CA MET A 242 -26.34 13.00 -5.85
C MET A 242 -24.98 13.41 -6.45
N GLU A 243 -24.93 14.49 -7.19
CA GLU A 243 -23.70 15.05 -7.71
C GLU A 243 -22.87 15.66 -6.57
N GLY A 244 -21.57 15.47 -6.60
CA GLY A 244 -20.67 15.98 -5.56
C GLY A 244 -20.83 15.30 -4.21
N GLN A 245 -20.80 13.99 -4.20
CA GLN A 245 -20.90 13.16 -2.98
C GLN A 245 -19.72 12.23 -2.85
N VAL A 246 -19.46 11.82 -1.61
CA VAL A 246 -18.53 10.74 -1.26
C VAL A 246 -19.31 9.68 -0.49
N TRP A 247 -19.15 8.44 -0.90
CA TRP A 247 -19.85 7.29 -0.35
C TRP A 247 -18.89 6.29 0.29
N ARG A 248 -19.43 5.53 1.23
CA ARG A 248 -18.78 4.36 1.83
C ARG A 248 -19.73 3.18 1.83
N ASP A 249 -19.18 1.99 1.61
CA ASP A 249 -19.89 0.74 1.77
C ASP A 249 -19.11 -0.25 2.62
N ASN A 250 -19.87 -1.09 3.34
CA ASN A 250 -19.34 -2.23 4.05
C ASN A 250 -19.74 -3.53 3.32
N PRO A 251 -18.83 -4.16 2.58
CA PRO A 251 -19.13 -5.39 1.85
C PRO A 251 -19.63 -6.53 2.74
N ALA A 252 -19.16 -6.59 4.00
CA ALA A 252 -19.61 -7.58 4.99
C ALA A 252 -21.06 -7.35 5.46
N ALA A 253 -21.55 -6.10 5.38
CA ALA A 253 -22.94 -5.74 5.73
C ALA A 253 -23.91 -5.85 4.53
N GLY A 254 -23.45 -6.35 3.37
CA GLY A 254 -24.30 -6.57 2.21
C GLY A 254 -24.49 -5.37 1.32
N PHE A 255 -23.52 -4.45 1.27
CA PHE A 255 -23.51 -3.25 0.42
C PHE A 255 -24.61 -2.25 0.82
N ALA A 256 -24.54 -1.75 2.05
CA ALA A 256 -25.39 -0.66 2.53
C ALA A 256 -24.67 0.68 2.36
N ASN A 257 -24.98 1.39 1.29
CA ASN A 257 -24.34 2.68 0.95
C ASN A 257 -24.56 3.73 2.04
N THR A 258 -23.48 4.31 2.55
CA THR A 258 -23.51 5.39 3.55
C THR A 258 -22.89 6.65 2.95
N PRO A 259 -23.61 7.75 2.81
CA PRO A 259 -23.01 9.00 2.37
C PRO A 259 -22.09 9.55 3.45
N LEU A 260 -20.85 9.88 3.08
CA LEU A 260 -19.86 10.50 3.97
C LEU A 260 -19.78 12.02 3.78
N ALA A 261 -19.99 12.49 2.57
CA ALA A 261 -20.08 13.91 2.26
C ALA A 261 -21.13 14.14 1.18
N THR A 262 -21.78 15.31 1.23
CA THR A 262 -22.82 15.73 0.26
C THR A 262 -22.71 17.23 0.00
N GLY A 263 -23.23 17.68 -1.15
CA GLY A 263 -23.27 19.11 -1.49
C GLY A 263 -21.90 19.67 -1.87
N LEU A 264 -20.95 18.81 -2.29
CA LEU A 264 -19.71 19.25 -2.90
C LEU A 264 -20.01 19.90 -4.26
N ALA A 265 -19.24 20.93 -4.62
CA ALA A 265 -19.43 21.55 -5.92
C ALA A 265 -19.12 20.52 -7.02
N ALA A 266 -20.12 20.18 -7.78
CA ALA A 266 -19.95 19.55 -9.08
C ALA A 266 -20.36 20.57 -10.13
N THR A 267 -19.49 20.90 -11.07
CA THR A 267 -19.88 21.73 -12.19
C THR A 267 -20.67 20.84 -13.15
N PRO A 268 -21.94 21.15 -13.45
CA PRO A 268 -22.60 20.50 -14.56
C PRO A 268 -21.72 20.68 -15.78
N ALA A 269 -21.37 19.62 -16.49
CA ALA A 269 -20.67 19.76 -17.75
C ALA A 269 -21.40 20.79 -18.58
N GLY A 270 -20.72 21.87 -18.90
CA GLY A 270 -21.27 22.91 -19.76
C GLY A 270 -21.78 22.25 -21.04
N THR A 271 -22.83 22.76 -21.62
CA THR A 271 -23.53 22.32 -22.84
C THR A 271 -22.56 21.72 -23.87
N ASN A 272 -22.25 20.46 -23.73
CA ASN A 272 -21.35 19.78 -24.64
C ASN A 272 -22.12 19.32 -25.85
N SER A 273 -21.61 19.69 -27.00
CA SER A 273 -21.99 19.05 -28.26
C SER A 273 -21.71 17.54 -28.11
N ALA A 274 -22.59 16.72 -28.61
CA ALA A 274 -22.63 15.25 -28.51
C ALA A 274 -21.38 14.48 -28.96
N THR A 275 -20.19 15.03 -28.92
CA THR A 275 -18.97 14.47 -29.51
C THR A 275 -17.70 14.57 -28.63
N ALA A 276 -17.76 15.18 -27.45
CA ALA A 276 -16.62 15.22 -26.56
C ALA A 276 -17.07 15.08 -25.10
N LEU A 277 -16.48 14.13 -24.38
CA LEU A 277 -16.47 14.18 -22.91
C LEU A 277 -15.90 15.52 -22.46
N PRO A 278 -16.37 16.09 -21.34
CA PRO A 278 -15.56 17.07 -20.65
C PRO A 278 -14.17 16.45 -20.45
N ALA A 279 -13.15 17.21 -20.77
CA ALA A 279 -11.76 16.72 -20.70
C ALA A 279 -11.38 16.26 -19.29
N ASN A 280 -12.17 16.66 -18.28
CA ASN A 280 -11.99 16.26 -16.88
C ASN A 280 -13.36 16.21 -16.18
N PRO A 281 -13.55 15.26 -15.25
CA PRO A 281 -14.70 15.25 -14.36
C PRO A 281 -14.66 16.51 -13.48
N SER A 282 -15.79 17.07 -13.17
CA SER A 282 -15.92 18.23 -12.29
C SER A 282 -16.54 17.80 -10.98
N GLY A 283 -15.73 17.71 -9.92
CA GLY A 283 -16.20 17.34 -8.60
C GLY A 283 -15.22 16.44 -7.84
N PRO A 284 -15.71 15.69 -6.82
CA PRO A 284 -14.85 14.76 -6.09
C PRO A 284 -14.34 13.65 -7.03
N GLY A 285 -13.02 13.50 -7.05
CA GLY A 285 -12.28 12.60 -7.94
C GLY A 285 -11.66 11.42 -7.19
N SER A 286 -10.35 11.28 -7.31
CA SER A 286 -9.61 10.23 -6.64
C SER A 286 -9.57 10.37 -5.13
N MET A 287 -9.34 9.23 -4.45
CA MET A 287 -9.29 9.21 -2.99
C MET A 287 -8.29 8.19 -2.44
N VAL A 288 -7.80 8.48 -1.24
CA VAL A 288 -6.93 7.59 -0.49
C VAL A 288 -7.33 7.58 0.99
N PHE A 289 -7.28 6.40 1.61
CA PHE A 289 -7.59 6.24 3.02
C PHE A 289 -6.31 6.09 3.84
N ASP A 290 -6.13 6.96 4.82
CA ASP A 290 -5.05 6.87 5.79
C ASP A 290 -5.48 6.02 7.00
N GLN A 291 -4.97 4.80 7.06
CA GLN A 291 -5.29 3.85 8.13
C GLN A 291 -4.74 4.27 9.51
N ARG A 292 -3.73 5.15 9.55
CA ARG A 292 -3.07 5.59 10.79
C ARG A 292 -3.95 6.52 11.63
N ASN A 293 -4.79 7.32 10.96
CA ASN A 293 -5.62 8.35 11.60
C ASN A 293 -7.10 8.28 11.24
N ASP A 294 -7.57 7.19 10.60
CA ASP A 294 -8.95 6.98 10.15
C ASP A 294 -9.48 8.15 9.27
N THR A 295 -8.67 8.64 8.34
CA THR A 295 -9.01 9.79 7.50
C THR A 295 -9.05 9.40 6.02
N LEU A 296 -10.14 9.74 5.35
CA LEU A 296 -10.25 9.66 3.89
C LEU A 296 -9.88 11.01 3.29
N TYR A 297 -8.87 11.06 2.44
CA TYR A 297 -8.50 12.22 1.62
C TYR A 297 -9.04 12.04 0.21
N PHE A 298 -9.45 13.13 -0.43
CA PHE A 298 -9.90 13.09 -1.82
C PHE A 298 -9.65 14.41 -2.56
N THR A 299 -9.46 14.29 -3.87
CA THR A 299 -9.32 15.43 -4.78
C THR A 299 -10.69 15.98 -5.17
N ASP A 300 -10.74 17.28 -5.47
CA ASP A 300 -11.89 17.95 -6.07
C ASP A 300 -11.36 18.91 -7.14
N ASP A 301 -11.48 18.52 -8.39
CA ASP A 301 -10.95 19.27 -9.52
C ASP A 301 -11.80 20.53 -9.81
N ALA A 302 -13.09 20.51 -9.50
CA ALA A 302 -13.97 21.66 -9.67
C ALA A 302 -13.54 22.85 -8.82
N ASN A 303 -13.00 22.58 -7.63
CA ASN A 303 -12.55 23.58 -6.67
C ASN A 303 -11.03 23.73 -6.62
N ASN A 304 -10.27 22.97 -7.42
CA ASN A 304 -8.81 22.86 -7.29
C ASN A 304 -8.40 22.62 -5.84
N ALA A 305 -8.99 21.62 -5.19
CA ALA A 305 -8.87 21.39 -3.76
C ALA A 305 -8.61 19.94 -3.40
N ILE A 306 -8.09 19.76 -2.19
CA ILE A 306 -8.01 18.48 -1.49
C ILE A 306 -8.81 18.62 -0.20
N TYR A 307 -9.64 17.63 0.06
CA TYR A 307 -10.46 17.55 1.26
C TYR A 307 -10.13 16.29 2.09
N ALA A 308 -10.48 16.36 3.37
CA ALA A 308 -10.36 15.26 4.32
C ALA A 308 -11.70 14.99 5.02
N ILE A 309 -12.04 13.72 5.21
CA ILE A 309 -13.13 13.25 6.07
C ILE A 309 -12.51 12.47 7.22
N PRO A 310 -12.36 13.07 8.41
CA PRO A 310 -11.85 12.37 9.59
C PRO A 310 -12.85 11.32 10.08
N ASN A 311 -12.37 10.25 10.70
CA ASN A 311 -13.14 9.12 11.20
C ASN A 311 -14.04 8.48 10.13
N ALA A 312 -13.56 8.42 8.90
CA ALA A 312 -14.34 7.98 7.75
C ALA A 312 -14.82 6.53 7.87
N ASN A 313 -14.01 5.66 8.49
CA ASN A 313 -14.36 4.25 8.69
C ASN A 313 -15.50 4.07 9.71
N SER A 314 -15.61 4.95 10.70
CA SER A 314 -16.59 4.89 11.79
C SER A 314 -17.77 5.85 11.60
N ALA A 315 -17.75 6.72 10.60
CA ALA A 315 -18.83 7.69 10.33
C ALA A 315 -20.20 7.01 10.14
N THR A 316 -21.25 7.58 10.70
CA THR A 316 -22.63 7.06 10.59
C THR A 316 -23.50 7.86 9.60
N GLY A 317 -22.94 8.84 8.92
CA GLY A 317 -23.63 9.69 7.95
C GLY A 317 -22.74 10.81 7.43
N ALA A 318 -23.28 11.62 6.54
CA ALA A 318 -22.55 12.70 5.90
C ALA A 318 -22.08 13.78 6.89
N SER A 319 -20.89 14.28 6.67
CA SER A 319 -20.29 15.42 7.37
C SER A 319 -19.76 16.44 6.35
N THR A 320 -19.45 17.64 6.80
CA THR A 320 -18.74 18.62 5.97
C THR A 320 -17.26 18.24 5.95
N PRO A 321 -16.67 17.95 4.77
CA PRO A 321 -15.25 17.70 4.67
C PRO A 321 -14.40 18.90 5.10
N VAL A 322 -13.23 18.61 5.63
CA VAL A 322 -12.24 19.63 6.00
C VAL A 322 -11.38 19.94 4.79
N THR A 323 -11.24 21.21 4.44
CA THR A 323 -10.31 21.61 3.38
C THR A 323 -8.87 21.43 3.87
N VAL A 324 -8.11 20.59 3.18
CA VAL A 324 -6.66 20.40 3.40
C VAL A 324 -5.89 21.48 2.67
N ALA A 325 -6.12 21.61 1.36
CA ALA A 325 -5.49 22.61 0.51
C ALA A 325 -6.47 23.04 -0.58
N SER A 326 -6.32 24.29 -1.07
CA SER A 326 -7.13 24.81 -2.18
C SER A 326 -6.33 25.85 -2.96
N GLY A 327 -6.35 25.75 -4.30
CA GLY A 327 -5.59 26.63 -5.19
C GLY A 327 -4.06 26.44 -5.04
N GLY A 328 -3.29 27.51 -5.20
CA GLY A 328 -1.82 27.44 -5.18
C GLY A 328 -1.30 26.61 -6.36
N PRO A 329 -0.50 25.56 -6.14
CA PRO A 329 -0.02 24.69 -7.22
C PRO A 329 -1.07 23.69 -7.70
N LEU A 330 -2.20 23.49 -6.98
CA LEU A 330 -3.26 22.60 -7.38
C LEU A 330 -4.00 23.18 -8.59
N SER A 331 -4.08 22.39 -9.64
CA SER A 331 -4.74 22.75 -10.88
C SER A 331 -5.40 21.53 -11.52
N SER A 332 -6.69 21.37 -11.27
CA SER A 332 -7.46 20.17 -11.60
C SER A 332 -6.75 18.91 -11.08
N PRO A 333 -6.64 18.74 -9.74
CA PRO A 333 -5.99 17.58 -9.14
C PRO A 333 -6.77 16.31 -9.50
N GLN A 334 -6.08 15.36 -10.12
CA GLN A 334 -6.70 14.13 -10.62
C GLN A 334 -6.55 12.98 -9.62
N GLN A 335 -5.35 12.55 -9.34
CA GLN A 335 -5.11 11.42 -8.45
C GLN A 335 -4.38 11.84 -7.18
N ILE A 336 -4.67 11.12 -6.09
CA ILE A 336 -4.05 11.32 -4.77
C ILE A 336 -3.64 9.99 -4.18
N THR A 337 -2.45 9.97 -3.59
CA THR A 337 -1.98 8.84 -2.77
C THR A 337 -1.23 9.36 -1.55
N ILE A 338 -0.80 8.45 -0.66
CA ILE A 338 -0.01 8.78 0.53
C ILE A 338 1.44 8.41 0.26
N ASP A 339 2.36 9.32 0.54
CA ASP A 339 3.78 9.02 0.56
C ASP A 339 4.08 8.04 1.69
N PRO A 340 4.55 6.83 1.38
CA PRO A 340 4.84 5.84 2.41
C PRO A 340 6.06 6.19 3.28
N ALA A 341 6.88 7.17 2.86
CA ALA A 341 8.08 7.57 3.57
C ALA A 341 7.78 8.49 4.76
N ASN A 342 6.79 9.39 4.63
CA ASN A 342 6.54 10.44 5.61
C ASN A 342 5.06 10.65 5.94
N GLY A 343 4.16 10.05 5.16
CA GLY A 343 2.72 10.17 5.33
C GLY A 343 2.11 11.42 4.70
N ASP A 344 2.86 12.17 3.94
CA ASP A 344 2.38 13.30 3.18
C ASP A 344 1.49 12.86 2.01
N LEU A 345 0.77 13.79 1.43
CA LEU A 345 -0.12 13.54 0.30
C LEU A 345 0.65 13.81 -1.00
N LEU A 346 0.60 12.86 -1.91
CA LEU A 346 1.10 13.00 -3.28
C LEU A 346 -0.08 13.18 -4.22
N VAL A 347 -0.04 14.21 -5.06
CA VAL A 347 -1.15 14.59 -5.94
C VAL A 347 -0.62 14.90 -7.33
N VAL A 348 -1.24 14.36 -8.37
CA VAL A 348 -0.97 14.76 -9.76
C VAL A 348 -2.05 15.71 -10.27
N ASN A 349 -1.61 16.79 -10.95
CA ASN A 349 -2.48 17.69 -11.68
C ASN A 349 -2.68 17.19 -13.12
N GLY A 350 -3.93 17.24 -13.62
CA GLY A 350 -4.26 16.70 -14.93
C GLY A 350 -4.53 17.74 -16.02
N ALA A 351 -5.01 18.95 -15.68
CA ALA A 351 -5.58 19.81 -16.73
C ALA A 351 -4.62 20.86 -17.30
N THR A 352 -3.76 21.46 -16.50
CA THR A 352 -3.00 22.66 -16.92
C THR A 352 -1.49 22.50 -16.86
N ASN A 353 -1.03 21.48 -16.18
CA ASN A 353 0.38 21.10 -16.09
C ASN A 353 0.49 19.60 -15.76
N ASN A 354 1.69 19.06 -15.84
CA ASN A 354 1.99 17.67 -15.50
C ASN A 354 2.77 17.62 -14.17
N ASP A 355 2.25 18.30 -13.15
CA ASP A 355 2.96 18.41 -11.87
C ASP A 355 2.52 17.31 -10.89
N LEU A 356 3.50 16.67 -10.28
CA LEU A 356 3.37 15.95 -9.02
C LEU A 356 3.63 16.93 -7.88
N ILE A 357 2.72 16.98 -6.91
CA ILE A 357 2.76 17.87 -5.77
C ILE A 357 2.80 17.04 -4.50
N GLU A 358 3.73 17.34 -3.62
CA GLU A 358 3.80 16.77 -2.27
C GLU A 358 3.29 17.81 -1.28
N LEU A 359 2.34 17.41 -0.43
CA LEU A 359 1.67 18.25 0.55
C LEU A 359 1.65 17.55 1.90
N THR A 360 1.93 18.27 2.97
CA THR A 360 1.61 17.74 4.30
C THR A 360 0.10 17.53 4.44
N THR A 361 -0.31 16.67 5.37
CA THR A 361 -1.74 16.48 5.72
C THR A 361 -2.38 17.76 6.31
N ALA A 362 -1.58 18.77 6.65
CA ALA A 362 -2.03 20.11 7.02
C ALA A 362 -2.13 21.08 5.83
N GLY A 363 -1.86 20.63 4.60
CA GLY A 363 -1.99 21.39 3.37
C GLY A 363 -0.80 22.29 3.02
N GLN A 364 0.35 22.11 3.67
CA GLN A 364 1.56 22.84 3.31
C GLN A 364 2.25 22.14 2.13
N VAL A 365 2.58 22.89 1.08
CA VAL A 365 3.33 22.39 -0.07
C VAL A 365 4.76 22.09 0.37
N VAL A 366 5.19 20.86 0.22
CA VAL A 366 6.56 20.39 0.52
C VAL A 366 7.41 20.49 -0.75
N ALA A 367 6.91 19.95 -1.86
CA ALA A 367 7.61 19.95 -3.13
C ALA A 367 6.63 19.97 -4.32
N THR A 368 7.13 20.40 -5.47
CA THR A 368 6.44 20.31 -6.76
C THR A 368 7.44 19.89 -7.82
N ARG A 369 7.06 18.90 -8.63
CA ARG A 369 7.89 18.38 -9.72
C ARG A 369 7.06 18.18 -10.98
N ASN A 370 7.48 18.78 -12.09
CA ASN A 370 6.89 18.48 -13.40
C ASN A 370 7.41 17.15 -13.91
N LEU A 371 6.50 16.18 -14.13
CA LEU A 371 6.83 14.81 -14.54
C LEU A 371 6.99 14.69 -16.07
N ALA A 372 6.34 15.53 -16.86
CA ALA A 372 6.36 15.48 -18.31
C ALA A 372 6.50 16.91 -18.90
N PRO A 373 7.66 17.58 -18.72
CA PRO A 373 7.84 19.00 -19.05
C PRO A 373 7.81 19.30 -20.55
N THR A 374 7.99 18.30 -21.41
CA THR A 374 8.01 18.42 -22.87
C THR A 374 6.70 17.99 -23.53
N GLU A 375 5.75 17.50 -22.76
CA GLU A 375 4.49 16.97 -23.24
C GLU A 375 3.33 17.92 -22.96
N PRO A 376 2.22 17.80 -23.71
CA PRO A 376 1.02 18.56 -23.42
C PRO A 376 0.53 18.28 -21.99
N ALA A 377 -0.04 19.29 -21.36
CA ALA A 377 -0.75 19.11 -20.09
C ALA A 377 -1.97 18.20 -20.27
N GLY A 378 -2.37 17.51 -19.21
CA GLY A 378 -3.55 16.66 -19.22
C GLY A 378 -3.28 15.18 -19.49
N GLY A 379 -2.02 14.72 -19.34
CA GLY A 379 -1.64 13.33 -19.53
C GLY A 379 -1.51 12.50 -18.25
N LEU A 380 -1.48 13.13 -17.07
CA LEU A 380 -1.29 12.41 -15.81
C LEU A 380 -2.64 12.14 -15.14
N PHE A 381 -2.98 10.87 -14.95
CA PHE A 381 -4.23 10.47 -14.32
C PHE A 381 -4.02 9.52 -13.14
N GLY A 382 -3.31 8.40 -13.32
CA GLY A 382 -3.07 7.43 -12.27
C GLY A 382 -1.82 7.74 -11.44
N LEU A 383 -1.90 7.50 -10.13
CA LEU A 383 -0.80 7.68 -9.18
C LEU A 383 -0.94 6.70 -8.02
N THR A 384 0.12 5.99 -7.70
CA THR A 384 0.19 5.19 -6.49
C THR A 384 1.61 5.17 -5.94
N ALA A 385 1.77 4.98 -4.64
CA ALA A 385 3.06 4.92 -3.98
C ALA A 385 3.15 3.70 -3.05
N THR A 386 4.32 3.10 -2.99
CA THR A 386 4.58 1.93 -2.16
C THR A 386 6.05 1.91 -1.73
N VAL A 387 6.44 0.90 -0.98
CA VAL A 387 7.84 0.62 -0.66
C VAL A 387 8.27 -0.68 -1.31
N ASN A 388 9.48 -0.67 -1.86
CA ASN A 388 10.14 -1.87 -2.36
C ASN A 388 10.46 -2.86 -1.24
N SER A 389 10.85 -4.07 -1.65
CA SER A 389 11.29 -5.10 -0.72
C SER A 389 12.53 -4.73 0.11
N ASP A 390 13.28 -3.71 -0.25
CA ASP A 390 14.41 -3.17 0.51
C ASP A 390 14.01 -1.98 1.42
N GLY A 391 12.73 -1.59 1.42
CA GLY A 391 12.18 -0.48 2.16
C GLY A 391 12.29 0.88 1.46
N SER A 392 12.84 0.94 0.24
CA SER A 392 12.91 2.17 -0.52
C SER A 392 11.55 2.55 -1.12
N MET A 393 11.25 3.84 -1.13
CA MET A 393 10.02 4.39 -1.72
C MET A 393 10.00 4.23 -3.24
N VAL A 394 8.83 3.90 -3.75
CA VAL A 394 8.52 3.86 -5.18
C VAL A 394 7.20 4.58 -5.42
N ILE A 395 7.18 5.47 -6.38
CA ILE A 395 5.96 6.09 -6.90
C ILE A 395 5.75 5.61 -8.32
N TYR A 396 4.57 5.07 -8.60
CA TYR A 396 4.13 4.77 -9.96
C TYR A 396 3.15 5.83 -10.41
N TYR A 397 3.29 6.25 -11.66
CA TYR A 397 2.30 7.10 -12.33
C TYR A 397 2.12 6.66 -13.78
N ASP A 398 0.95 6.86 -14.31
CA ASP A 398 0.71 6.68 -15.73
C ASP A 398 0.73 8.01 -16.48
N ASN A 399 1.05 7.92 -17.76
CA ASN A 399 1.04 9.08 -18.65
C ASN A 399 0.27 8.70 -19.93
N ALA A 400 -0.91 9.26 -20.07
CA ALA A 400 -1.78 9.03 -21.21
C ALA A 400 -1.24 9.64 -22.54
N ASN A 401 -0.31 10.59 -22.46
CA ASN A 401 0.31 11.16 -23.66
C ASN A 401 1.23 10.15 -24.38
N ASP A 402 1.92 9.29 -23.62
CA ASP A 402 2.81 8.27 -24.17
C ASP A 402 2.30 6.84 -23.95
N ASN A 403 1.21 6.67 -23.22
CA ASN A 403 0.60 5.39 -22.83
C ASN A 403 1.60 4.45 -22.14
N ASN A 404 2.38 4.96 -21.20
CA ASN A 404 3.33 4.20 -20.42
C ASN A 404 3.03 4.29 -18.92
N LEU A 405 3.40 3.22 -18.23
CA LEU A 405 3.62 3.22 -16.79
C LEU A 405 5.04 3.73 -16.53
N HIS A 406 5.14 4.72 -15.66
CA HIS A 406 6.39 5.28 -15.17
C HIS A 406 6.62 4.92 -13.71
N MET A 407 7.88 4.91 -13.31
CA MET A 407 8.31 4.61 -11.95
C MET A 407 9.33 5.65 -11.50
N LEU A 408 9.02 6.34 -10.40
CA LEU A 408 9.97 7.20 -9.70
C LEU A 408 10.57 6.42 -8.54
N THR A 409 11.88 6.33 -8.50
CA THR A 409 12.63 5.64 -7.45
C THR A 409 13.73 6.49 -6.88
N VAL A 410 14.05 6.28 -5.62
CA VAL A 410 15.28 6.84 -5.05
C VAL A 410 16.50 6.27 -5.78
N PRO A 411 17.50 7.09 -6.12
CA PRO A 411 18.75 6.58 -6.69
C PRO A 411 19.33 5.48 -5.79
N ASN A 412 19.60 4.31 -6.35
CA ASN A 412 20.07 3.15 -5.57
C ASN A 412 21.39 2.59 -6.12
N LYS A 413 22.39 3.46 -6.26
CA LYS A 413 23.73 3.08 -6.74
C LYS A 413 24.78 3.03 -5.63
N GLY A 414 24.33 3.06 -4.36
CA GLY A 414 25.21 3.10 -3.20
C GLY A 414 24.75 2.22 -2.05
N TYR A 415 25.62 2.08 -1.05
CA TYR A 415 25.32 1.36 0.19
C TYR A 415 26.12 1.93 1.36
N TRP A 416 25.66 1.64 2.58
CA TRP A 416 26.37 1.94 3.82
C TRP A 416 26.91 0.66 4.44
N LEU A 417 28.08 0.75 5.03
CA LEU A 417 28.61 -0.24 5.97
C LEU A 417 28.70 0.41 7.33
N VAL A 418 28.31 -0.34 8.37
CA VAL A 418 28.41 0.10 9.76
C VAL A 418 29.36 -0.79 10.53
N ALA A 419 30.26 -0.18 11.29
CA ALA A 419 31.18 -0.88 12.17
C ALA A 419 30.62 -0.94 13.61
N LYS A 420 31.12 -1.89 14.40
CA LYS A 420 30.69 -2.09 15.81
C LYS A 420 30.93 -0.88 16.71
N ASP A 421 31.88 -0.02 16.38
CA ASP A 421 32.19 1.24 17.06
C ASP A 421 31.28 2.39 16.62
N GLY A 422 30.30 2.12 15.73
CA GLY A 422 29.37 3.11 15.21
C GLY A 422 29.91 3.90 14.02
N GLY A 423 31.09 3.57 13.49
CA GLY A 423 31.61 4.12 12.25
C GLY A 423 30.71 3.75 11.07
N VAL A 424 30.35 4.72 10.23
CA VAL A 424 29.58 4.52 9.02
C VAL A 424 30.43 4.89 7.80
N PHE A 425 30.39 4.03 6.79
CA PHE A 425 31.10 4.19 5.53
C PHE A 425 30.10 4.19 4.39
N SER A 426 30.09 5.25 3.59
CA SER A 426 29.21 5.44 2.43
C SER A 426 29.96 5.11 1.14
N PHE A 427 29.28 4.40 0.23
CA PHE A 427 29.81 4.01 -1.08
C PHE A 427 28.80 4.30 -2.18
N GLY A 428 29.29 4.63 -3.37
CA GLY A 428 28.45 5.00 -4.49
C GLY A 428 27.76 6.34 -4.26
N ASP A 429 26.46 6.40 -4.50
CA ASP A 429 25.62 7.58 -4.27
C ASP A 429 25.00 7.67 -2.87
N ALA A 430 25.34 6.73 -1.97
CA ALA A 430 24.87 6.76 -0.60
C ALA A 430 25.49 7.94 0.17
N ASN A 431 24.65 8.90 0.57
CA ASN A 431 25.08 10.08 1.32
C ASN A 431 25.48 9.72 2.75
N PHE A 432 26.50 10.37 3.28
CA PHE A 432 26.89 10.26 4.68
C PHE A 432 26.10 11.25 5.53
N TYR A 433 25.28 10.74 6.44
CA TYR A 433 24.43 11.56 7.32
C TYR A 433 24.98 11.68 8.74
N GLY A 434 26.03 10.92 9.09
CA GLY A 434 26.67 10.95 10.39
C GLY A 434 27.11 9.58 10.88
N SER A 435 27.77 9.53 12.02
CA SER A 435 28.21 8.28 12.63
C SER A 435 28.30 8.40 14.16
N ALA A 436 28.23 7.27 14.83
CA ALA A 436 28.40 7.19 16.28
C ALA A 436 29.86 6.91 16.72
N ALA A 437 30.83 6.89 15.78
CA ALA A 437 32.23 6.52 16.04
C ALA A 437 32.92 7.39 17.11
N ASN A 438 32.50 8.64 17.24
CA ASN A 438 33.05 9.56 18.25
C ASN A 438 32.20 9.63 19.52
N MET A 439 31.18 8.79 19.65
CA MET A 439 30.32 8.73 20.82
C MET A 439 30.82 7.65 21.79
N HIS A 440 30.57 7.86 23.07
CA HIS A 440 30.82 6.79 24.05
C HIS A 440 29.68 5.79 24.02
N LEU A 441 29.87 4.66 23.33
CA LEU A 441 28.88 3.61 23.23
C LEU A 441 28.93 2.70 24.47
N ALA A 442 27.78 2.45 25.09
CA ALA A 442 27.65 1.48 26.19
C ALA A 442 27.74 0.03 25.70
N ALA A 443 27.36 -0.21 24.44
CA ALA A 443 27.40 -1.51 23.78
C ALA A 443 27.76 -1.33 22.29
N PRO A 444 28.30 -2.37 21.63
CA PRO A 444 28.62 -2.28 20.20
C PRO A 444 27.36 -2.12 19.35
N ILE A 445 27.48 -1.40 18.23
CA ILE A 445 26.45 -1.35 17.19
C ILE A 445 26.33 -2.74 16.56
N VAL A 446 25.10 -3.20 16.37
CA VAL A 446 24.79 -4.55 15.88
C VAL A 446 23.93 -4.54 14.62
N ALA A 447 23.18 -3.46 14.36
CA ALA A 447 22.38 -3.34 13.16
C ALA A 447 22.23 -1.87 12.73
N MET A 448 21.87 -1.70 11.46
CA MET A 448 21.55 -0.44 10.79
C MET A 448 20.30 -0.63 9.96
N ALA A 449 19.42 0.36 9.94
CA ALA A 449 18.29 0.44 9.03
C ALA A 449 18.25 1.83 8.38
N GLN A 450 17.94 1.89 7.09
CA GLN A 450 17.77 3.13 6.35
C GLN A 450 16.33 3.61 6.40
N THR A 451 16.10 4.91 6.19
CA THR A 451 14.77 5.45 5.87
C THR A 451 14.34 5.00 4.47
N SER A 452 13.04 4.96 4.18
CA SER A 452 12.49 4.48 2.91
C SER A 452 12.94 5.32 1.72
N ASP A 453 13.20 6.61 1.92
CA ASP A 453 13.72 7.56 0.93
C ASP A 453 15.26 7.63 0.90
N ARG A 454 15.94 6.88 1.78
CA ARG A 454 17.41 6.83 1.91
C ARG A 454 18.05 8.17 2.30
N GLN A 455 17.30 9.09 2.91
CA GLN A 455 17.80 10.37 3.38
C GLN A 455 18.29 10.33 4.84
N GLY A 456 18.20 9.17 5.48
CA GLY A 456 18.69 8.93 6.82
C GLY A 456 18.84 7.46 7.16
N TYR A 457 19.27 7.19 8.37
CA TYR A 457 19.39 5.85 8.91
C TYR A 457 19.44 5.84 10.44
N TRP A 458 19.05 4.70 11.00
CA TRP A 458 19.23 4.39 12.42
C TRP A 458 20.35 3.39 12.59
N LEU A 459 21.15 3.58 13.66
CA LEU A 459 22.06 2.56 14.20
C LEU A 459 21.50 2.08 15.53
N VAL A 460 21.62 0.78 15.80
CA VAL A 460 21.19 0.23 17.09
C VAL A 460 22.32 -0.51 17.77
N GLY A 461 22.52 -0.23 19.05
CA GLY A 461 23.44 -0.94 19.94
C GLY A 461 22.84 -2.25 20.47
N ALA A 462 23.71 -3.19 20.86
CA ALA A 462 23.28 -4.45 21.48
C ALA A 462 22.51 -4.25 22.80
N ASP A 463 22.66 -3.10 23.46
CA ASP A 463 21.93 -2.66 24.65
C ASP A 463 20.58 -1.98 24.32
N GLY A 464 20.23 -1.88 23.02
CA GLY A 464 19.04 -1.23 22.53
C GLY A 464 19.13 0.31 22.49
N SER A 465 20.33 0.89 22.62
CA SER A 465 20.56 2.29 22.28
C SER A 465 20.31 2.52 20.80
N VAL A 466 19.59 3.58 20.46
CA VAL A 466 19.30 3.98 19.07
C VAL A 466 19.95 5.32 18.77
N PHE A 467 20.55 5.46 17.59
CA PHE A 467 21.15 6.68 17.08
C PHE A 467 20.55 6.96 15.70
N ALA A 468 19.95 8.13 15.53
CA ALA A 468 19.29 8.55 14.30
C ALA A 468 20.15 9.59 13.57
N PHE A 469 20.28 9.47 12.25
CA PHE A 469 21.07 10.36 11.39
C PHE A 469 20.30 10.70 10.13
N GLY A 470 20.53 11.91 9.60
CA GLY A 470 19.75 12.42 8.46
C GLY A 470 18.33 12.76 8.90
N ASP A 471 17.35 12.37 8.13
CA ASP A 471 15.93 12.57 8.41
C ASP A 471 15.31 11.48 9.32
N ALA A 472 16.08 10.46 9.69
CA ALA A 472 15.62 9.39 10.57
C ALA A 472 15.11 9.93 11.91
N GLY A 473 13.82 9.73 12.20
CA GLY A 473 13.19 10.19 13.45
C GLY A 473 13.65 9.38 14.68
N MET A 474 13.78 10.05 15.84
CA MET A 474 14.10 9.40 17.12
C MET A 474 12.81 9.12 17.90
N TYR A 475 12.35 7.87 17.95
CA TYR A 475 11.09 7.48 18.58
C TYR A 475 11.25 6.85 19.96
N GLY A 476 12.48 6.56 20.36
CA GLY A 476 12.82 6.00 21.68
C GLY A 476 13.95 4.97 21.63
N SER A 477 14.35 4.48 22.80
CA SER A 477 15.42 3.48 22.92
C SER A 477 15.27 2.65 24.20
N LEU A 478 16.01 1.55 24.29
CA LEU A 478 16.10 0.72 25.49
C LEU A 478 17.38 1.01 26.28
N ALA A 479 18.11 2.06 25.92
CA ALA A 479 19.36 2.46 26.60
C ALA A 479 19.17 2.55 28.12
N GLY A 480 20.05 1.87 28.87
CA GLY A 480 19.98 1.82 30.33
C GLY A 480 18.92 0.88 30.92
N MET A 481 18.13 0.20 30.10
CA MET A 481 17.21 -0.85 30.54
C MET A 481 17.93 -2.20 30.65
N HIS A 482 17.51 -3.02 31.59
CA HIS A 482 18.00 -4.39 31.68
C HIS A 482 17.28 -5.27 30.66
N LEU A 483 18.00 -5.80 29.67
CA LEU A 483 17.48 -6.73 28.67
C LEU A 483 17.86 -8.16 29.05
N ASN A 484 16.95 -9.12 28.81
CA ASN A 484 17.25 -10.55 29.00
C ASN A 484 18.19 -11.08 27.92
N ALA A 485 18.17 -10.49 26.73
CA ALA A 485 19.02 -10.82 25.59
C ALA A 485 19.39 -9.55 24.81
N PRO A 486 20.55 -9.53 24.13
CA PRO A 486 20.94 -8.36 23.34
C PRO A 486 20.00 -8.12 22.17
N ILE A 487 19.84 -6.85 21.76
CA ILE A 487 19.19 -6.49 20.52
C ILE A 487 20.03 -6.99 19.34
N VAL A 488 19.36 -7.46 18.29
CA VAL A 488 19.98 -8.02 17.07
C VAL A 488 19.46 -7.37 15.79
N ALA A 489 18.32 -6.69 15.85
CA ALA A 489 17.75 -6.01 14.67
C ALA A 489 16.98 -4.73 15.07
N ILE A 490 16.95 -3.79 14.14
CA ILE A 490 16.02 -2.65 14.09
C ILE A 490 15.25 -2.74 12.76
N VAL A 491 13.93 -2.61 12.83
CA VAL A 491 13.04 -2.72 11.67
C VAL A 491 12.15 -1.47 11.67
N PRO A 492 12.32 -0.54 10.71
CA PRO A 492 11.47 0.63 10.60
C PRO A 492 10.04 0.27 10.17
N THR A 493 9.08 1.11 10.56
CA THR A 493 7.75 1.13 9.91
C THR A 493 7.88 1.65 8.47
N PRO A 494 6.98 1.28 7.55
CA PRO A 494 7.08 1.71 6.15
C PRO A 494 7.12 3.23 5.95
N ASP A 495 6.45 3.97 6.83
CA ASP A 495 6.37 5.43 6.81
C ASP A 495 7.46 6.11 7.66
N ASN A 496 8.44 5.36 8.15
CA ASN A 496 9.53 5.85 9.00
C ASN A 496 9.09 6.56 10.31
N MET A 497 7.80 6.43 10.71
CA MET A 497 7.26 7.09 11.91
C MET A 497 7.44 6.24 13.18
N GLY A 498 8.09 5.10 13.07
CA GLY A 498 8.40 4.20 14.16
C GLY A 498 9.37 3.10 13.78
N TYR A 499 9.67 2.23 14.74
CA TYR A 499 10.47 1.03 14.51
C TYR A 499 10.26 -0.01 15.61
N TRP A 500 10.55 -1.25 15.27
CA TRP A 500 10.68 -2.35 16.23
C TRP A 500 12.15 -2.64 16.50
N LEU A 501 12.52 -2.81 17.78
CA LEU A 501 13.79 -3.42 18.19
C LEU A 501 13.53 -4.87 18.54
N VAL A 502 14.36 -5.77 18.02
CA VAL A 502 14.22 -7.21 18.21
C VAL A 502 15.41 -7.75 18.94
N ALA A 503 15.17 -8.46 20.06
CA ALA A 503 16.20 -9.11 20.86
C ALA A 503 16.45 -10.55 20.41
N ALA A 504 17.62 -11.09 20.77
CA ALA A 504 18.04 -12.45 20.42
C ALA A 504 17.14 -13.56 21.03
N ASP A 505 16.40 -13.27 22.11
CA ASP A 505 15.38 -14.16 22.69
C ASP A 505 14.01 -14.03 21.99
N GLY A 506 13.95 -13.17 20.97
CA GLY A 506 12.74 -12.87 20.21
C GLY A 506 11.79 -11.89 20.92
N GLY A 507 12.24 -11.19 21.94
CA GLY A 507 11.56 -10.01 22.49
C GLY A 507 11.45 -8.93 21.41
N VAL A 508 10.27 -8.31 21.28
CA VAL A 508 10.01 -7.22 20.34
C VAL A 508 9.56 -5.99 21.12
N PHE A 509 10.15 -4.85 20.82
CA PHE A 509 9.89 -3.58 21.47
C PHE A 509 9.51 -2.54 20.41
N SER A 510 8.34 -1.95 20.56
CA SER A 510 7.74 -1.00 19.61
C SER A 510 8.00 0.43 20.04
N PHE A 511 8.36 1.30 19.09
CA PHE A 511 8.58 2.72 19.28
C PHE A 511 7.91 3.52 18.17
N GLY A 512 7.46 4.75 18.50
CA GLY A 512 6.68 5.56 17.56
C GLY A 512 5.32 4.93 17.30
N ASP A 513 4.93 4.85 16.04
CA ASP A 513 3.68 4.26 15.59
C ASP A 513 3.76 2.72 15.37
N ALA A 514 4.94 2.12 15.58
CA ALA A 514 5.14 0.69 15.39
C ALA A 514 4.20 -0.15 16.28
N THR A 515 3.19 -0.77 15.69
CA THR A 515 2.23 -1.60 16.40
C THR A 515 2.85 -2.93 16.82
N PHE A 516 2.62 -3.36 18.06
CA PHE A 516 3.07 -4.65 18.56
C PHE A 516 2.14 -5.78 18.10
N TYR A 517 2.64 -6.71 17.30
CA TYR A 517 1.89 -7.85 16.77
C TYR A 517 2.17 -9.16 17.50
N GLY A 518 3.14 -9.20 18.41
CA GLY A 518 3.52 -10.37 19.20
C GLY A 518 5.03 -10.58 19.25
N SER A 519 5.48 -11.52 20.06
CA SER A 519 6.90 -11.85 20.23
C SER A 519 7.11 -13.31 20.66
N THR A 520 8.33 -13.83 20.48
CA THR A 520 8.74 -15.10 21.08
C THR A 520 9.45 -14.89 22.43
N GLY A 521 9.56 -13.67 22.90
CA GLY A 521 10.11 -13.35 24.22
C GLY A 521 9.34 -14.07 25.33
N GLY A 522 10.02 -14.85 26.14
CA GLY A 522 9.42 -15.73 27.14
C GLY A 522 9.13 -17.16 26.66
N MET A 523 9.32 -17.47 25.38
CA MET A 523 9.32 -18.83 24.84
C MET A 523 10.75 -19.39 24.88
N HIS A 524 10.88 -20.70 25.05
CA HIS A 524 12.19 -21.36 24.88
C HIS A 524 12.45 -21.54 23.38
N LEU A 525 13.40 -20.81 22.84
CA LEU A 525 13.88 -20.98 21.47
C LEU A 525 15.03 -21.98 21.41
N ASN A 526 15.06 -22.84 20.38
CA ASN A 526 16.19 -23.76 20.15
C ASN A 526 17.46 -23.02 19.70
N ALA A 527 17.30 -21.87 19.07
CA ALA A 527 18.39 -21.02 18.61
C ALA A 527 17.97 -19.53 18.71
N PRO A 528 18.92 -18.60 18.88
CA PRO A 528 18.61 -17.18 18.99
C PRO A 528 18.06 -16.62 17.69
N ILE A 529 17.24 -15.57 17.80
CA ILE A 529 16.85 -14.74 16.67
C ILE A 529 18.09 -14.01 16.13
N VAL A 530 18.22 -13.97 14.81
CA VAL A 530 19.36 -13.36 14.09
C VAL A 530 18.92 -12.30 13.07
N GLY A 531 17.60 -12.14 12.86
CA GLY A 531 17.06 -11.13 11.97
C GLY A 531 15.56 -11.01 12.08
N ALA A 532 15.05 -9.89 11.59
CA ALA A 532 13.62 -9.60 11.51
C ALA A 532 13.34 -8.72 10.29
N ARG A 533 12.09 -8.76 9.80
CA ARG A 533 11.61 -7.90 8.72
C ARG A 533 10.13 -7.60 8.88
N VAL A 534 9.73 -6.38 8.52
CA VAL A 534 8.34 -5.97 8.43
C VAL A 534 7.66 -6.64 7.23
N ALA A 535 6.41 -7.06 7.38
CA ALA A 535 5.58 -7.53 6.29
C ALA A 535 5.14 -6.33 5.42
N PRO A 536 4.85 -6.54 4.12
CA PRO A 536 4.29 -5.51 3.27
C PRO A 536 3.10 -4.80 3.93
N GLY A 537 3.04 -3.48 3.81
CA GLY A 537 1.99 -2.68 4.46
C GLY A 537 2.17 -2.43 5.97
N GLY A 538 3.27 -2.89 6.59
CA GLY A 538 3.59 -2.54 7.97
C GLY A 538 2.75 -3.22 9.06
N THR A 539 1.83 -4.12 8.69
CA THR A 539 0.82 -4.69 9.60
C THR A 539 1.23 -6.05 10.20
N GLY A 540 2.53 -6.35 10.16
CA GLY A 540 3.11 -7.57 10.74
C GLY A 540 4.60 -7.66 10.51
N TYR A 541 5.23 -8.73 11.03
CA TYR A 541 6.66 -8.98 10.84
C TYR A 541 7.02 -10.46 11.01
N TRP A 542 8.16 -10.82 10.42
CA TRP A 542 8.81 -12.11 10.63
C TRP A 542 10.03 -11.96 11.53
N LEU A 543 10.26 -12.97 12.40
CA LEU A 543 11.52 -13.17 13.10
C LEU A 543 12.17 -14.45 12.58
N VAL A 544 13.49 -14.42 12.39
CA VAL A 544 14.28 -15.55 11.88
C VAL A 544 15.30 -15.98 12.93
N ALA A 545 15.28 -17.25 13.31
CA ALA A 545 16.23 -17.82 14.25
C ALA A 545 17.43 -18.46 13.53
N ALA A 546 18.53 -18.64 14.25
CA ALA A 546 19.78 -19.21 13.73
C ALA A 546 19.65 -20.69 13.29
N ASP A 547 18.64 -21.43 13.75
CA ASP A 547 18.30 -22.77 13.26
C ASP A 547 17.39 -22.73 12.01
N GLY A 548 17.08 -21.53 11.52
CA GLY A 548 16.19 -21.29 10.40
C GLY A 548 14.72 -21.40 10.76
N GLY A 549 14.36 -21.39 12.05
CA GLY A 549 12.99 -21.17 12.53
C GLY A 549 12.51 -19.79 12.08
N VAL A 550 11.29 -19.71 11.54
CA VAL A 550 10.62 -18.46 11.15
C VAL A 550 9.36 -18.32 11.96
N PHE A 551 9.18 -17.16 12.59
CA PHE A 551 8.01 -16.81 13.38
C PHE A 551 7.31 -15.63 12.73
N SER A 552 6.01 -15.78 12.44
CA SER A 552 5.18 -14.79 11.77
C SER A 552 4.22 -14.16 12.75
N PHE A 553 4.09 -12.83 12.72
CA PHE A 553 3.20 -12.06 13.56
C PHE A 553 2.40 -11.04 12.73
N GLY A 554 1.15 -10.76 13.16
CA GLY A 554 0.26 -9.88 12.40
C GLY A 554 -0.11 -10.45 11.03
N SER A 555 -0.04 -9.65 9.99
CA SER A 555 -0.33 -10.05 8.60
C SER A 555 0.79 -10.87 7.93
N ALA A 556 1.94 -11.04 8.59
CA ALA A 556 3.06 -11.77 8.03
C ALA A 556 2.74 -13.25 7.77
N THR A 557 2.57 -13.63 6.51
CA THR A 557 2.25 -15.01 6.12
C THR A 557 3.43 -15.94 6.34
N PHE A 558 3.19 -17.12 6.91
CA PHE A 558 4.22 -18.15 7.08
C PHE A 558 4.35 -19.00 5.81
N TYR A 559 5.51 -18.93 5.17
CA TYR A 559 5.81 -19.69 3.93
C TYR A 559 6.62 -20.96 4.19
N GLY A 560 7.02 -21.23 5.44
CA GLY A 560 7.82 -22.37 5.82
C GLY A 560 9.11 -21.98 6.54
N SER A 561 9.81 -22.96 7.10
CA SER A 561 11.07 -22.76 7.81
C SER A 561 11.96 -23.98 7.73
N THR A 562 13.25 -23.82 8.00
CA THR A 562 14.19 -24.92 8.20
C THR A 562 14.30 -25.33 9.67
N GLY A 563 13.53 -24.72 10.55
CA GLY A 563 13.47 -25.09 11.97
C GLY A 563 13.14 -26.56 12.14
N GLY A 564 13.97 -27.30 12.86
CA GLY A 564 13.87 -28.75 13.00
C GLY A 564 14.59 -29.56 11.92
N MET A 565 15.21 -28.94 10.91
CA MET A 565 16.14 -29.57 9.98
C MET A 565 17.56 -29.54 10.55
N HIS A 566 18.39 -30.54 10.22
CA HIS A 566 19.81 -30.47 10.53
C HIS A 566 20.52 -29.55 9.53
N LEU A 567 21.03 -28.42 10.00
CA LEU A 567 21.84 -27.49 9.22
C LEU A 567 23.32 -27.72 9.50
N ASN A 568 24.17 -27.69 8.47
CA ASN A 568 25.63 -27.79 8.62
C ASN A 568 26.23 -26.50 9.24
N ALA A 569 25.55 -25.38 9.18
CA ALA A 569 25.91 -24.09 9.76
C ALA A 569 24.65 -23.28 10.13
N PRO A 570 24.75 -22.40 11.13
CA PRO A 570 23.61 -21.58 11.50
C PRO A 570 23.23 -20.58 10.40
N ILE A 571 21.95 -20.22 10.32
CA ILE A 571 21.48 -19.07 9.55
C ILE A 571 22.04 -17.81 10.21
N VAL A 572 22.56 -16.90 9.40
CA VAL A 572 23.13 -15.61 9.86
C VAL A 572 22.31 -14.41 9.42
N GLY A 573 21.29 -14.63 8.61
CA GLY A 573 20.38 -13.63 8.07
C GLY A 573 19.59 -14.20 6.90
N GLY A 574 18.62 -13.42 6.40
CA GLY A 574 17.80 -13.80 5.25
C GLY A 574 17.19 -12.56 4.62
N ARG A 575 16.92 -12.61 3.30
CA ARG A 575 16.02 -11.66 2.64
C ARG A 575 14.61 -12.26 2.69
N LEU A 576 13.74 -11.58 3.42
CA LEU A 576 12.31 -11.90 3.46
C LEU A 576 11.66 -10.93 2.46
N GLY A 577 11.01 -11.45 1.43
CA GLY A 577 10.43 -10.68 0.32
C GLY A 577 9.04 -10.22 0.57
#